data_61a498b3e91a80a9cd12abf64824af25
#
_entry.id   61a498b3e91a80a9cd12abf64824af25
#
_cell.length_a   1.000
_cell.length_b   1.000
_cell.length_c   1.000
_cell.angle_alpha   90.00
_cell.angle_beta   90.00
_cell.angle_gamma   90.00
#
_symmetry.space_group_name_H-M   'P 1'
#
loop_
_entity.id
_entity.type
_entity.pdbx_description
1 polymer ?
#
loop_
_entity_poly.entity_id
_entity_poly.type
_entity_poly.pdbx_seq_one_letter_code
_entity_poly.pdbx_strand_id
1 'polypeptide(L)'
;LAEDQRRAVMNTFPKDAATRARVLVVGDVMLDRYWFGEVERISPEAPVPVVHVARREDRLGGAANVARNAVALGAKVTLVGLVGVDEAATRVHELLAEVGVTAHLIADAAHPTTLKMRVLARQQQMLRIDFEEKPTAQLLDTLQVQVAPLFAEHDVVVFSDYAKGALAHVEALITLARAQGIAVLVDPKGSDYQRYRG
;
A
#
# COMPACT_ATOMS: atom_id res chain seq x y z
N LEU A 1 5.30 -40.93 13.37
CA LEU A 1 4.45 -40.17 14.32
C LEU A 1 5.03 -38.77 14.63
N ALA A 2 6.33 -38.64 14.87
CA ALA A 2 6.96 -37.32 15.18
C ALA A 2 7.10 -36.38 13.96
N GLU A 3 7.32 -36.92 12.77
CA GLU A 3 7.41 -36.14 11.52
C GLU A 3 6.03 -35.67 11.02
N ASP A 4 5.00 -36.49 11.14
CA ASP A 4 3.63 -36.13 10.81
C ASP A 4 3.07 -35.08 11.78
N GLN A 5 3.40 -35.18 13.08
CA GLN A 5 3.04 -34.14 14.05
C GLN A 5 3.76 -32.84 13.81
N ARG A 6 5.02 -32.84 13.39
CA ARG A 6 5.76 -31.60 12.99
C ARG A 6 5.22 -30.99 11.71
N ARG A 7 4.81 -31.77 10.70
CA ARG A 7 4.15 -31.29 9.50
C ARG A 7 2.76 -30.71 9.78
N ALA A 8 1.98 -31.32 10.70
CA ALA A 8 0.66 -30.80 11.09
C ALA A 8 0.76 -29.44 11.83
N VAL A 9 1.79 -29.25 12.67
CA VAL A 9 2.03 -27.98 13.38
C VAL A 9 2.53 -26.87 12.43
N MET A 10 3.19 -27.20 11.32
CA MET A 10 3.66 -26.23 10.33
C MET A 10 2.57 -25.74 9.37
N ASN A 11 1.38 -26.33 9.36
CA ASN A 11 0.31 -26.02 8.41
C ASN A 11 -0.87 -25.22 9.00
N THR A 12 -0.84 -24.87 10.27
CA THR A 12 -1.88 -24.03 10.89
C THR A 12 -1.36 -22.60 11.06
N PHE A 13 -2.05 -21.63 10.41
CA PHE A 13 -1.76 -20.21 10.59
C PHE A 13 -1.93 -19.84 12.09
N PRO A 14 -0.93 -19.21 12.74
CA PRO A 14 -0.93 -18.92 14.17
C PRO A 14 -1.83 -17.71 14.48
N LYS A 15 -3.14 -17.88 14.41
CA LYS A 15 -4.14 -16.81 14.60
C LYS A 15 -3.91 -16.02 15.90
N ASP A 16 -3.66 -16.71 17.01
CA ASP A 16 -3.48 -16.08 18.31
C ASP A 16 -2.21 -15.20 18.38
N ALA A 17 -1.17 -15.55 17.63
CA ALA A 17 0.01 -14.70 17.51
C ALA A 17 -0.28 -13.48 16.63
N ALA A 18 -0.99 -13.68 15.52
CA ALA A 18 -1.37 -12.60 14.62
C ALA A 18 -2.25 -11.55 15.33
N THR A 19 -3.23 -11.97 16.14
CA THR A 19 -4.13 -11.03 16.85
C THR A 19 -3.42 -10.18 17.91
N ARG A 20 -2.26 -10.60 18.39
CA ARG A 20 -1.44 -9.82 19.32
C ARG A 20 -0.41 -8.94 18.62
N ALA A 21 -0.09 -9.23 17.35
CA ALA A 21 0.95 -8.52 16.61
C ALA A 21 0.53 -7.07 16.31
N ARG A 22 1.46 -6.15 16.58
CA ARG A 22 1.37 -4.73 16.19
C ARG A 22 2.30 -4.54 14.99
N VAL A 23 1.70 -4.36 13.83
CA VAL A 23 2.40 -4.27 12.54
C VAL A 23 2.42 -2.82 12.08
N LEU A 24 3.60 -2.28 11.86
CA LEU A 24 3.78 -1.00 11.18
C LEU A 24 3.99 -1.28 9.69
N VAL A 25 3.16 -0.74 8.83
CA VAL A 25 3.36 -0.77 7.37
C VAL A 25 3.79 0.62 6.93
N VAL A 26 4.92 0.71 6.24
CA VAL A 26 5.44 1.97 5.68
C VAL A 26 5.68 1.76 4.19
N GLY A 27 5.17 2.65 3.34
CA GLY A 27 5.41 2.48 1.91
C GLY A 27 4.53 3.30 0.98
N ASP A 28 4.52 2.87 -0.28
CA ASP A 28 3.80 3.54 -1.35
C ASP A 28 2.29 3.26 -1.26
N VAL A 29 1.54 4.23 -0.74
CA VAL A 29 0.08 4.21 -0.67
C VAL A 29 -0.49 4.60 -2.02
N MET A 30 -1.54 3.90 -2.47
CA MET A 30 -2.25 4.25 -3.70
C MET A 30 -3.72 3.85 -3.64
N LEU A 31 -4.51 4.52 -4.47
CA LEU A 31 -5.89 4.17 -4.74
C LEU A 31 -5.98 3.44 -6.09
N ASP A 32 -6.53 2.22 -6.07
CA ASP A 32 -6.88 1.49 -7.30
C ASP A 32 -8.36 1.72 -7.61
N ARG A 33 -8.64 2.47 -8.68
CA ARG A 33 -10.00 2.82 -9.13
C ARG A 33 -10.38 2.02 -10.36
N TYR A 34 -11.55 1.40 -10.33
CA TYR A 34 -12.08 0.58 -11.42
C TYR A 34 -13.38 1.18 -11.94
N TRP A 35 -13.44 1.44 -13.22
CA TRP A 35 -14.65 1.81 -13.93
C TRP A 35 -15.06 0.66 -14.84
N PHE A 36 -16.20 0.07 -14.55
CA PHE A 36 -16.78 -1.03 -15.32
C PHE A 36 -17.88 -0.50 -16.22
N GLY A 37 -17.88 -0.90 -17.48
CA GLY A 37 -18.86 -0.43 -18.45
C GLY A 37 -18.98 -1.32 -19.68
N GLU A 38 -19.78 -0.84 -20.63
CA GLU A 38 -19.97 -1.47 -21.93
C GLU A 38 -19.42 -0.59 -23.05
N VAL A 39 -18.95 -1.23 -24.11
CA VAL A 39 -18.53 -0.58 -25.36
C VAL A 39 -19.51 -0.96 -26.45
N GLU A 40 -20.27 0.00 -26.93
CA GLU A 40 -21.30 -0.21 -27.97
C GLU A 40 -20.95 0.51 -29.28
N ARG A 41 -20.07 1.50 -29.24
CA ARG A 41 -19.73 2.32 -30.40
C ARG A 41 -18.29 2.82 -30.38
N ILE A 42 -17.83 3.21 -31.56
CA ILE A 42 -16.60 4.01 -31.74
C ILE A 42 -16.97 5.50 -31.66
N SER A 43 -16.09 6.33 -31.11
CA SER A 43 -16.27 7.77 -31.03
C SER A 43 -16.30 8.38 -32.44
N PRO A 44 -17.20 9.37 -32.70
CA PRO A 44 -17.16 10.12 -33.95
C PRO A 44 -15.97 11.11 -34.01
N GLU A 45 -15.32 11.40 -32.86
CA GLU A 45 -14.22 12.38 -32.77
C GLU A 45 -12.85 11.73 -33.04
N ALA A 46 -12.69 10.42 -32.77
CA ALA A 46 -11.47 9.67 -32.95
C ALA A 46 -11.75 8.17 -33.02
N PRO A 47 -10.86 7.33 -33.61
CA PRO A 47 -11.05 5.89 -33.72
C PRO A 47 -10.82 5.18 -32.37
N VAL A 48 -11.52 5.58 -31.33
CA VAL A 48 -11.43 5.04 -29.97
C VAL A 48 -12.82 4.56 -29.49
N PRO A 49 -12.88 3.48 -28.67
CA PRO A 49 -14.14 3.01 -28.11
C PRO A 49 -14.72 4.01 -27.12
N VAL A 50 -16.04 4.15 -27.12
CA VAL A 50 -16.79 4.89 -26.08
C VAL A 50 -17.22 3.90 -25.03
N VAL A 51 -16.72 4.06 -23.80
CA VAL A 51 -17.12 3.24 -22.65
C VAL A 51 -18.25 3.94 -21.89
N HIS A 52 -19.40 3.32 -21.85
CA HIS A 52 -20.52 3.76 -21.01
C HIS A 52 -20.34 3.14 -19.60
N VAL A 53 -19.91 3.96 -18.63
CA VAL A 53 -19.60 3.49 -17.28
C VAL A 53 -20.88 3.21 -16.50
N ALA A 54 -21.06 1.95 -16.10
CA ALA A 54 -22.19 1.48 -15.32
C ALA A 54 -21.89 1.33 -13.82
N ARG A 55 -20.64 1.02 -13.45
CA ARG A 55 -20.23 0.80 -12.06
C ARG A 55 -18.82 1.34 -11.80
N ARG A 56 -18.64 1.89 -10.61
CA ARG A 56 -17.34 2.35 -10.11
C ARG A 56 -16.98 1.59 -8.84
N GLU A 57 -15.69 1.32 -8.64
CA GLU A 57 -15.20 0.62 -7.46
C GLU A 57 -13.80 1.15 -7.13
N ASP A 58 -13.59 1.47 -5.85
CA ASP A 58 -12.31 1.91 -5.32
C ASP A 58 -11.76 0.86 -4.36
N ARG A 59 -10.45 0.60 -4.45
CA ARG A 59 -9.73 -0.37 -3.61
C ARG A 59 -8.44 0.23 -3.08
N LEU A 60 -8.05 -0.19 -1.89
CA LEU A 60 -6.73 0.08 -1.35
C LEU A 60 -5.66 -0.63 -2.19
N GLY A 61 -4.64 0.11 -2.66
CA GLY A 61 -3.52 -0.40 -3.44
C GLY A 61 -2.18 -0.20 -2.72
N GLY A 62 -1.12 -0.85 -3.21
CA GLY A 62 0.23 -0.75 -2.65
C GLY A 62 0.28 -1.10 -1.16
N ALA A 63 1.00 -0.28 -0.38
CA ALA A 63 1.16 -0.45 1.06
C ALA A 63 -0.19 -0.47 1.81
N ALA A 64 -1.20 0.26 1.33
CA ALA A 64 -2.54 0.23 1.93
C ALA A 64 -3.24 -1.13 1.76
N ASN A 65 -3.02 -1.83 0.65
CA ASN A 65 -3.50 -3.20 0.47
C ASN A 65 -2.76 -4.19 1.38
N VAL A 66 -1.45 -4.01 1.59
CA VAL A 66 -0.67 -4.81 2.55
C VAL A 66 -1.21 -4.64 3.96
N ALA A 67 -1.47 -3.39 4.38
CA ALA A 67 -2.08 -3.07 5.68
C ALA A 67 -3.45 -3.75 5.85
N ARG A 68 -4.34 -3.64 4.86
CA ARG A 68 -5.65 -4.32 4.85
C ARG A 68 -5.51 -5.84 5.01
N ASN A 69 -4.58 -6.45 4.30
CA ASN A 69 -4.37 -7.90 4.36
C ASN A 69 -3.85 -8.33 5.74
N ALA A 70 -2.96 -7.54 6.37
CA ALA A 70 -2.48 -7.81 7.73
C ALA A 70 -3.61 -7.71 8.76
N VAL A 71 -4.52 -6.72 8.65
CA VAL A 71 -5.73 -6.66 9.50
C VAL A 71 -6.64 -7.85 9.27
N ALA A 72 -6.84 -8.28 8.02
CA ALA A 72 -7.65 -9.46 7.70
C ALA A 72 -7.09 -10.77 8.32
N LEU A 73 -5.78 -10.83 8.58
CA LEU A 73 -5.12 -11.90 9.32
C LEU A 73 -5.24 -11.73 10.85
N GLY A 74 -5.80 -10.63 11.33
CA GLY A 74 -6.08 -10.36 12.73
C GLY A 74 -5.10 -9.39 13.42
N ALA A 75 -4.07 -8.89 12.74
CA ALA A 75 -3.08 -7.99 13.34
C ALA A 75 -3.67 -6.59 13.62
N LYS A 76 -3.08 -5.89 14.60
CA LYS A 76 -3.27 -4.44 14.78
C LYS A 76 -2.29 -3.72 13.87
N VAL A 77 -2.80 -2.90 12.95
CA VAL A 77 -1.98 -2.32 11.89
C VAL A 77 -2.02 -0.80 11.91
N THR A 78 -0.82 -0.21 11.87
CA THR A 78 -0.61 1.21 11.58
C THR A 78 0.00 1.33 10.19
N LEU A 79 -0.56 2.20 9.34
CA LEU A 79 -0.03 2.49 8.01
C LEU A 79 0.53 3.91 7.98
N VAL A 80 1.76 4.04 7.50
CA VAL A 80 2.39 5.34 7.19
C VAL A 80 2.69 5.40 5.69
N GLY A 81 2.33 6.51 5.07
CA GLY A 81 2.58 6.75 3.66
C GLY A 81 2.30 8.20 3.27
N LEU A 82 2.54 8.51 2.01
CA LEU A 82 2.38 9.84 1.44
C LEU A 82 1.10 9.90 0.61
N VAL A 83 0.36 11.00 0.74
CA VAL A 83 -0.85 11.27 -0.02
C VAL A 83 -0.94 12.75 -0.37
N GLY A 84 -1.80 13.10 -1.31
CA GLY A 84 -2.14 14.47 -1.62
C GLY A 84 -3.21 15.06 -0.69
N VAL A 85 -3.60 16.30 -1.00
CA VAL A 85 -4.79 16.96 -0.45
C VAL A 85 -5.86 16.93 -1.55
N ASP A 86 -6.38 15.72 -1.83
CA ASP A 86 -7.27 15.47 -2.97
C ASP A 86 -8.37 14.44 -2.63
N GLU A 87 -9.26 14.23 -3.58
CA GLU A 87 -10.38 13.27 -3.44
C GLU A 87 -9.89 11.83 -3.26
N ALA A 88 -8.80 11.46 -3.93
CA ALA A 88 -8.24 10.11 -3.81
C ALA A 88 -7.68 9.86 -2.41
N ALA A 89 -7.03 10.86 -1.77
CA ALA A 89 -6.60 10.78 -0.37
C ALA A 89 -7.78 10.58 0.57
N THR A 90 -8.85 11.36 0.39
CA THR A 90 -10.09 11.24 1.18
C THR A 90 -10.65 9.82 1.08
N ARG A 91 -10.72 9.28 -0.14
CA ARG A 91 -11.22 7.93 -0.36
C ARG A 91 -10.33 6.84 0.26
N VAL A 92 -9.00 7.00 0.21
CA VAL A 92 -8.05 6.10 0.88
C VAL A 92 -8.29 6.11 2.40
N HIS A 93 -8.45 7.28 3.02
CA HIS A 93 -8.74 7.40 4.45
C HIS A 93 -10.03 6.67 4.84
N GLU A 94 -11.12 6.84 4.08
CA GLU A 94 -12.38 6.16 4.31
C GLU A 94 -12.22 4.63 4.24
N LEU A 95 -11.58 4.13 3.19
CA LEU A 95 -11.36 2.69 3.00
C LEU A 95 -10.46 2.08 4.10
N LEU A 96 -9.46 2.81 4.59
CA LEU A 96 -8.62 2.37 5.70
C LEU A 96 -9.42 2.30 7.01
N ALA A 97 -10.28 3.29 7.26
CA ALA A 97 -11.16 3.30 8.43
C ALA A 97 -12.17 2.13 8.39
N GLU A 98 -12.78 1.86 7.21
CA GLU A 98 -13.70 0.75 7.01
C GLU A 98 -13.09 -0.61 7.38
N VAL A 99 -11.78 -0.80 7.15
CA VAL A 99 -11.07 -2.06 7.44
C VAL A 99 -10.33 -2.07 8.78
N GLY A 100 -10.38 -0.98 9.56
CA GLY A 100 -9.78 -0.90 10.89
C GLY A 100 -8.25 -0.71 10.90
N VAL A 101 -7.68 -0.10 9.86
CA VAL A 101 -6.27 0.31 9.82
C VAL A 101 -6.11 1.68 10.47
N THR A 102 -5.16 1.83 11.40
CA THR A 102 -4.77 3.15 11.92
C THR A 102 -3.92 3.87 10.87
N ALA A 103 -4.42 4.97 10.32
CA ALA A 103 -3.78 5.69 9.23
C ALA A 103 -2.98 6.90 9.76
N HIS A 104 -1.67 6.92 9.48
CA HIS A 104 -0.77 8.06 9.65
C HIS A 104 -0.30 8.52 8.26
N LEU A 105 -1.23 9.05 7.45
CA LEU A 105 -0.92 9.53 6.11
C LEU A 105 -0.46 10.98 6.15
N ILE A 106 0.71 11.22 5.56
CA ILE A 106 1.32 12.54 5.46
C ILE A 106 0.81 13.19 4.19
N ALA A 107 0.02 14.24 4.34
CA ALA A 107 -0.60 14.94 3.24
C ALA A 107 0.24 16.16 2.79
N ASP A 108 0.43 16.29 1.47
CA ASP A 108 1.08 17.46 0.86
C ASP A 108 0.26 17.92 -0.35
N ALA A 109 -0.12 19.20 -0.39
CA ALA A 109 -0.93 19.77 -1.47
C ALA A 109 -0.20 19.83 -2.82
N ALA A 110 1.13 19.79 -2.80
CA ALA A 110 1.97 19.79 -4.01
C ALA A 110 2.26 18.36 -4.53
N HIS A 111 1.88 17.32 -3.77
CA HIS A 111 2.10 15.92 -4.13
C HIS A 111 0.75 15.22 -4.34
N PRO A 112 0.41 14.75 -5.55
CA PRO A 112 -0.85 14.07 -5.78
C PRO A 112 -0.86 12.67 -5.15
N THR A 113 -2.02 12.25 -4.65
CA THR A 113 -2.20 10.85 -4.25
C THR A 113 -2.01 9.94 -5.46
N THR A 114 -1.17 8.92 -5.33
CA THR A 114 -1.03 7.93 -6.39
C THR A 114 -2.37 7.25 -6.67
N LEU A 115 -2.90 7.44 -7.87
CA LEU A 115 -4.16 6.86 -8.33
C LEU A 115 -3.93 6.05 -9.61
N LYS A 116 -4.39 4.81 -9.60
CA LYS A 116 -4.40 3.91 -10.77
C LYS A 116 -5.82 3.63 -11.19
N MET A 117 -6.26 4.33 -12.24
CA MET A 117 -7.61 4.16 -12.79
C MET A 117 -7.60 3.12 -13.91
N ARG A 118 -8.46 2.13 -13.81
CA ARG A 118 -8.66 1.08 -14.81
C ARG A 118 -10.06 1.15 -15.39
N VAL A 119 -10.13 1.24 -16.70
CA VAL A 119 -11.40 1.19 -17.44
C VAL A 119 -11.56 -0.21 -18.01
N LEU A 120 -12.64 -0.89 -17.65
CA LEU A 120 -12.93 -2.26 -18.03
C LEU A 120 -14.26 -2.32 -18.81
N ALA A 121 -14.26 -3.07 -19.89
CA ALA A 121 -15.47 -3.39 -20.63
C ALA A 121 -15.48 -4.89 -20.99
N ARG A 122 -16.61 -5.56 -20.77
CA ARG A 122 -16.80 -7.01 -21.08
C ARG A 122 -15.66 -7.90 -20.55
N GLN A 123 -15.20 -7.68 -19.32
CA GLN A 123 -14.11 -8.40 -18.67
C GLN A 123 -12.70 -8.10 -19.24
N GLN A 124 -12.57 -7.13 -20.13
CA GLN A 124 -11.29 -6.72 -20.70
C GLN A 124 -10.90 -5.33 -20.18
N GLN A 125 -9.61 -5.16 -19.81
CA GLN A 125 -9.10 -3.84 -19.49
C GLN A 125 -8.83 -3.07 -20.79
N MET A 126 -9.58 -1.99 -20.98
CA MET A 126 -9.47 -1.12 -22.17
C MET A 126 -8.35 -0.10 -22.02
N LEU A 127 -8.20 0.45 -20.81
CA LEU A 127 -7.24 1.52 -20.53
C LEU A 127 -6.85 1.50 -19.05
N ARG A 128 -5.61 1.94 -18.77
CA ARG A 128 -5.18 2.34 -17.43
C ARG A 128 -4.63 3.75 -17.49
N ILE A 129 -5.06 4.59 -16.55
CA ILE A 129 -4.58 5.95 -16.37
C ILE A 129 -3.92 6.01 -15.01
N ASP A 130 -2.63 6.40 -14.98
CA ASP A 130 -1.86 6.50 -13.75
C ASP A 130 -1.61 7.98 -13.44
N PHE A 131 -2.03 8.41 -12.23
CA PHE A 131 -1.70 9.70 -11.65
C PHE A 131 -0.68 9.45 -10.56
N GLU A 132 0.56 9.85 -10.79
CA GLU A 132 1.66 9.60 -9.87
C GLU A 132 2.78 10.59 -10.09
N GLU A 133 3.35 11.07 -8.98
CA GLU A 133 4.54 11.90 -8.96
C GLU A 133 5.49 11.42 -7.86
N LYS A 134 6.80 11.68 -8.04
CA LYS A 134 7.78 11.36 -7.01
C LYS A 134 7.71 12.40 -5.90
N PRO A 135 7.78 11.99 -4.63
CA PRO A 135 7.82 12.92 -3.51
C PRO A 135 9.10 13.76 -3.52
N THR A 136 9.01 14.97 -2.98
CA THR A 136 10.17 15.84 -2.76
C THR A 136 11.06 15.31 -1.64
N ALA A 137 12.33 15.72 -1.59
CA ALA A 137 13.24 15.38 -0.51
C ALA A 137 12.68 15.82 0.86
N GLN A 138 12.10 17.02 0.93
CA GLN A 138 11.48 17.52 2.17
C GLN A 138 10.32 16.63 2.66
N LEU A 139 9.51 16.09 1.76
CA LEU A 139 8.40 15.21 2.10
C LEU A 139 8.92 13.85 2.60
N LEU A 140 10.02 13.35 2.02
CA LEU A 140 10.71 12.14 2.48
C LEU A 140 11.34 12.32 3.87
N ASP A 141 11.95 13.46 4.14
CA ASP A 141 12.49 13.79 5.47
C ASP A 141 11.37 13.83 6.51
N THR A 142 10.22 14.42 6.15
CA THR A 142 9.03 14.45 7.01
C THR A 142 8.54 13.02 7.31
N LEU A 143 8.49 12.15 6.30
CA LEU A 143 8.11 10.75 6.48
C LEU A 143 9.06 10.04 7.44
N GLN A 144 10.38 10.20 7.28
CA GLN A 144 11.37 9.60 8.16
C GLN A 144 11.21 10.06 9.62
N VAL A 145 11.01 11.35 9.84
CA VAL A 145 10.78 11.93 11.18
C VAL A 145 9.52 11.37 11.83
N GLN A 146 8.44 11.21 11.06
CA GLN A 146 7.17 10.70 11.59
C GLN A 146 7.17 9.18 11.82
N VAL A 147 7.92 8.42 11.03
CA VAL A 147 8.04 6.95 11.18
C VAL A 147 8.88 6.57 12.39
N ALA A 148 9.96 7.31 12.67
CA ALA A 148 10.96 6.94 13.68
C ALA A 148 10.40 6.64 15.09
N PRO A 149 9.49 7.43 15.66
CA PRO A 149 8.93 7.14 16.99
C PRO A 149 8.01 5.92 16.99
N LEU A 150 7.39 5.58 15.85
CA LEU A 150 6.44 4.47 15.76
C LEU A 150 7.12 3.10 15.86
N PHE A 151 8.43 3.00 15.60
CA PHE A 151 9.14 1.73 15.73
C PHE A 151 9.07 1.16 17.15
N ALA A 152 9.12 2.00 18.17
CA ALA A 152 9.03 1.56 19.58
C ALA A 152 7.63 1.05 19.97
N GLU A 153 6.60 1.38 19.20
CA GLU A 153 5.21 1.03 19.48
C GLU A 153 4.75 -0.26 18.79
N HIS A 154 5.59 -0.83 17.90
CA HIS A 154 5.25 -1.96 17.06
C HIS A 154 6.22 -3.13 17.23
N ASP A 155 5.78 -4.33 16.85
CA ASP A 155 6.55 -5.57 16.97
C ASP A 155 7.34 -5.88 15.69
N VAL A 156 6.84 -5.40 14.56
CA VAL A 156 7.44 -5.58 13.22
C VAL A 156 7.09 -4.40 12.32
N VAL A 157 8.05 -4.00 11.48
CA VAL A 157 7.80 -3.07 10.38
C VAL A 157 7.86 -3.80 9.04
N VAL A 158 6.91 -3.48 8.16
CA VAL A 158 6.87 -3.94 6.75
C VAL A 158 7.09 -2.73 5.86
N PHE A 159 8.21 -2.68 5.17
CA PHE A 159 8.46 -1.69 4.11
C PHE A 159 7.91 -2.24 2.80
N SER A 160 6.83 -1.63 2.29
CA SER A 160 6.14 -2.05 1.07
C SER A 160 6.46 -1.09 -0.07
N ASP A 161 7.41 -1.49 -0.93
CA ASP A 161 7.96 -0.68 -2.03
C ASP A 161 7.28 -1.03 -3.36
N TYR A 162 6.68 -0.03 -3.99
CA TYR A 162 6.09 -0.11 -5.33
C TYR A 162 6.80 0.83 -6.32
N ALA A 163 7.99 1.32 -5.95
CA ALA A 163 8.80 2.26 -6.72
C ALA A 163 8.07 3.58 -7.08
N LYS A 164 7.19 4.05 -6.16
CA LYS A 164 6.54 5.37 -6.30
C LYS A 164 7.29 6.46 -5.54
N GLY A 165 8.25 6.09 -4.71
CA GLY A 165 9.24 6.98 -4.14
C GLY A 165 9.13 7.22 -2.65
N ALA A 166 8.06 6.83 -1.96
CA ALA A 166 7.96 6.99 -0.50
C ALA A 166 9.11 6.27 0.24
N LEU A 167 9.65 5.21 -0.34
CA LEU A 167 10.78 4.45 0.20
C LEU A 167 12.13 4.76 -0.51
N ALA A 168 12.31 5.98 -1.04
CA ALA A 168 13.58 6.39 -1.63
C ALA A 168 14.76 6.29 -0.63
N HIS A 169 14.51 6.57 0.65
CA HIS A 169 15.49 6.50 1.74
C HIS A 169 15.33 5.23 2.61
N VAL A 170 14.91 4.11 2.01
CA VAL A 170 14.61 2.86 2.73
C VAL A 170 15.78 2.31 3.53
N GLU A 171 17.03 2.46 3.05
CA GLU A 171 18.24 2.04 3.76
C GLU A 171 18.39 2.72 5.13
N ALA A 172 18.13 4.03 5.17
CA ALA A 172 18.14 4.80 6.41
C ALA A 172 17.03 4.36 7.37
N LEU A 173 15.82 4.10 6.84
CA LEU A 173 14.70 3.61 7.64
C LEU A 173 14.97 2.21 8.20
N ILE A 174 15.56 1.29 7.42
CA ILE A 174 15.96 -0.04 7.88
C ILE A 174 17.00 0.07 9.00
N THR A 175 18.03 0.88 8.79
CA THR A 175 19.08 1.10 9.79
C THR A 175 18.49 1.63 11.09
N LEU A 176 17.58 2.60 11.02
CA LEU A 176 16.93 3.19 12.18
C LEU A 176 16.02 2.17 12.91
N ALA A 177 15.24 1.39 12.15
CA ALA A 177 14.37 0.36 12.70
C ALA A 177 15.19 -0.70 13.46
N ARG A 178 16.30 -1.16 12.87
CA ARG A 178 17.17 -2.14 13.49
C ARG A 178 17.87 -1.62 14.74
N ALA A 179 18.28 -0.34 14.73
CA ALA A 179 18.87 0.29 15.91
C ALA A 179 17.89 0.33 17.09
N GLN A 180 16.59 0.36 16.83
CA GLN A 180 15.55 0.28 17.86
C GLN A 180 15.09 -1.16 18.16
N GLY A 181 15.70 -2.18 17.52
CA GLY A 181 15.44 -3.58 17.82
C GLY A 181 14.14 -4.14 17.24
N ILE A 182 13.46 -3.40 16.34
CA ILE A 182 12.23 -3.89 15.70
C ILE A 182 12.57 -4.86 14.55
N ALA A 183 11.78 -5.91 14.38
CA ALA A 183 11.90 -6.81 13.24
C ALA A 183 11.52 -6.09 11.92
N VAL A 184 12.31 -6.30 10.86
CA VAL A 184 12.11 -5.64 9.56
C VAL A 184 11.77 -6.69 8.51
N LEU A 185 10.67 -6.45 7.79
CA LEU A 185 10.27 -7.17 6.58
C LEU A 185 10.23 -6.18 5.41
N VAL A 186 10.57 -6.64 4.23
CA VAL A 186 10.50 -5.82 3.00
C VAL A 186 9.73 -6.58 1.93
N ASP A 187 8.74 -5.89 1.34
CA ASP A 187 8.09 -6.27 0.08
C ASP A 187 8.74 -5.42 -1.04
N PRO A 188 9.77 -5.96 -1.73
CA PRO A 188 10.65 -5.16 -2.57
C PRO A 188 10.10 -4.98 -3.99
N LYS A 189 10.45 -3.87 -4.64
CA LYS A 189 10.19 -3.64 -6.05
C LYS A 189 11.48 -3.58 -6.87
N GLY A 190 11.45 -4.20 -8.06
CA GLY A 190 12.58 -4.21 -8.98
C GLY A 190 13.58 -5.34 -8.72
N SER A 191 14.79 -5.21 -9.27
CA SER A 191 15.86 -6.23 -9.21
C SER A 191 17.03 -5.86 -8.31
N ASP A 192 17.11 -4.61 -7.84
CA ASP A 192 18.15 -4.16 -6.91
C ASP A 192 17.73 -4.37 -5.47
N TYR A 193 18.11 -5.53 -4.93
CA TYR A 193 17.86 -5.87 -3.52
C TYR A 193 18.91 -5.32 -2.57
N GLN A 194 19.99 -4.73 -3.08
CA GLN A 194 21.10 -4.20 -2.24
C GLN A 194 20.62 -3.05 -1.36
N ARG A 195 19.68 -2.24 -1.84
CA ARG A 195 19.09 -1.12 -1.12
C ARG A 195 18.26 -1.54 0.12
N TYR A 196 17.97 -2.82 0.27
CA TYR A 196 17.21 -3.34 1.42
C TYR A 196 18.11 -4.10 2.41
N ARG A 197 19.43 -3.96 2.30
CA ARG A 197 20.36 -4.57 3.25
C ARG A 197 20.22 -3.97 4.65
N GLY A 198 20.47 -4.83 5.67
CA GLY A 198 20.52 -4.38 7.06
C GLY A 198 19.97 -5.38 8.05
#